data_bc7f5e5ec3c29d128a4c4c7dc25788ee
#
_entry.id   bc7f5e5ec3c29d128a4c4c7dc25788ee
#
_cell.length_a   1.000
_cell.length_b   1.000
_cell.length_c   1.000
_cell.angle_alpha   90.00
_cell.angle_beta   90.00
_cell.angle_gamma   90.00
#
_symmetry.space_group_name_H-M   'P 1'
#
loop_
_entity.id
_entity.type
_entity.pdbx_description
1 polymer ?
#
loop_
_entity_poly.entity_id
_entity_poly.type
_entity_poly.pdbx_seq_one_letter_code
_entity_poly.pdbx_strand_id
1 'polypeptide(L)'
;FSLFGDVGGIMSEQAIIERREQLARTAMREALENQQAEDSVELFIQHHLEEIESTYWQKHFGTPLPTLLQVLEFLILDHGWEGSDFESYEMLDFTLPEEITNYVICVSFDEREQVIDISMES
;
A
#
# COMPACT_ATOMS: atom_id res chain seq x y z
N PHE A 1 20.10 25.40 12.28
CA PHE A 1 19.83 25.13 12.33
C PHE A 1 19.48 24.79 11.74
N SER A 2 19.43 24.85 11.69
CA SER A 2 18.92 24.63 11.38
C SER A 2 18.68 24.23 10.96
N LEU A 3 18.70 24.05 11.11
CA LEU A 3 18.32 23.80 10.95
C LEU A 3 17.84 23.39 10.45
N PHE A 4 17.68 23.49 10.56
CA PHE A 4 17.01 23.30 10.15
C PHE A 4 16.71 23.25 9.12
N GLY A 5 16.92 23.26 8.72
CA GLY A 5 16.68 23.34 8.00
C GLY A 5 16.32 23.22 6.95
N ASP A 6 16.47 23.03 7.01
CA ASP A 6 15.99 22.94 6.25
C ASP A 6 15.39 22.71 5.58
N VAL A 7 15.61 22.65 6.01
CA VAL A 7 14.84 22.21 5.54
C VAL A 7 13.91 22.57 4.90
N GLY A 8 13.85 23.31 4.82
CA GLY A 8 12.73 23.97 4.57
C GLY A 8 12.02 23.78 3.36
N GLY A 9 11.05 23.48 3.05
CA GLY A 9 10.22 23.47 1.87
C GLY A 9 10.61 22.47 0.80
N ILE A 10 11.80 21.96 0.86
CA ILE A 10 12.22 20.97 -0.13
C ILE A 10 12.24 19.60 0.52
N MET A 11 11.41 18.72 0.00
CA MET A 11 11.36 17.36 0.49
C MET A 11 12.10 16.46 -0.48
N SER A 12 12.85 15.52 0.05
CA SER A 12 13.49 14.53 -0.79
C SER A 12 12.41 13.62 -1.37
N GLU A 13 12.75 12.97 -2.47
CA GLU A 13 11.89 11.98 -3.08
C GLU A 13 11.50 10.91 -2.09
N GLN A 14 12.47 10.47 -1.30
CA GLN A 14 12.24 9.45 -0.28
C GLN A 14 11.21 9.91 0.75
N ALA A 15 11.30 11.15 1.19
CA ALA A 15 10.38 11.67 2.19
C ALA A 15 8.95 11.77 1.65
N ILE A 16 8.82 12.13 0.38
CA ILE A 16 7.50 12.21 -0.25
C ILE A 16 6.87 10.82 -0.32
N ILE A 17 7.64 9.83 -0.75
CA ILE A 17 7.15 8.47 -0.85
C ILE A 17 6.75 7.95 0.53
N GLU A 18 7.58 8.15 1.53
CA GLU A 18 7.28 7.67 2.89
C GLU A 18 6.00 8.27 3.43
N ARG A 19 5.82 9.57 3.20
CA ARG A 19 4.60 10.22 3.67
C ARG A 19 3.37 9.66 2.99
N ARG A 20 3.44 9.50 1.67
CA ARG A 20 2.30 8.98 0.92
C ARG A 20 2.05 7.52 1.23
N GLU A 21 3.10 6.76 1.50
CA GLU A 21 2.92 5.38 1.93
C GLU A 21 2.12 5.30 3.22
N GLN A 22 2.42 6.17 4.20
CA GLN A 22 1.69 6.19 5.45
C GLN A 22 0.23 6.58 5.24
N LEU A 23 0.00 7.58 4.38
CA LEU A 23 -1.36 7.98 4.06
C LEU A 23 -2.13 6.86 3.39
N ALA A 24 -1.49 6.16 2.47
CA ALA A 24 -2.11 5.05 1.76
C ALA A 24 -2.45 3.91 2.71
N ARG A 25 -1.53 3.55 3.59
CA ARG A 25 -1.77 2.45 4.53
C ARG A 25 -2.89 2.79 5.50
N THR A 26 -2.94 4.03 5.95
CA THR A 26 -4.02 4.48 6.83
C THR A 26 -5.36 4.41 6.12
N ALA A 27 -5.40 4.88 4.86
CA ALA A 27 -6.64 4.86 4.10
C ALA A 27 -7.12 3.44 3.85
N MET A 28 -6.20 2.53 3.51
CA MET A 28 -6.57 1.13 3.29
C MET A 28 -7.13 0.49 4.56
N ARG A 29 -6.50 0.77 5.70
CA ARG A 29 -6.96 0.21 6.98
C ARG A 29 -8.33 0.77 7.34
N GLU A 30 -8.53 2.06 7.18
CA GLU A 30 -9.82 2.67 7.48
C GLU A 30 -10.92 2.14 6.57
N ALA A 31 -10.61 1.96 5.29
CA ALA A 31 -11.58 1.40 4.36
C ALA A 31 -11.98 -0.01 4.79
N LEU A 32 -11.00 -0.80 5.20
CA LEU A 32 -11.26 -2.16 5.64
C LEU A 32 -12.10 -2.18 6.91
N GLU A 33 -11.77 -1.32 7.87
CA GLU A 33 -12.50 -1.25 9.14
C GLU A 33 -13.92 -0.75 8.95
N ASN A 34 -14.13 0.12 7.98
CA ASN A 34 -15.45 0.70 7.70
C ASN A 34 -16.24 -0.11 6.67
N GLN A 35 -15.73 -1.26 6.28
CA GLN A 35 -16.38 -2.14 5.32
C GLN A 35 -16.60 -1.46 3.97
N GLN A 36 -15.62 -0.68 3.56
CA GLN A 36 -15.65 0.02 2.29
C GLN A 36 -14.58 -0.47 1.33
N ALA A 37 -14.03 -1.66 1.60
CA ALA A 37 -12.93 -2.20 0.82
C ALA A 37 -13.28 -3.49 0.10
N GLU A 38 -14.56 -3.78 -0.08
CA GLU A 38 -15.01 -5.04 -0.67
C GLU A 38 -14.48 -5.27 -2.07
N ASP A 39 -14.33 -4.19 -2.83
CA ASP A 39 -13.89 -4.27 -4.23
C ASP A 39 -12.40 -4.01 -4.39
N SER A 40 -11.68 -3.82 -3.31
CA SER A 40 -10.27 -3.46 -3.41
C SER A 40 -9.44 -4.26 -2.41
N VAL A 41 -9.17 -3.70 -1.23
CA VAL A 41 -8.29 -4.32 -0.25
C VAL A 41 -8.81 -5.69 0.19
N GLU A 42 -10.07 -5.76 0.52
CA GLU A 42 -10.65 -7.01 0.99
C GLU A 42 -10.65 -8.06 -0.10
N LEU A 43 -11.03 -7.67 -1.32
CA LEU A 43 -11.01 -8.57 -2.46
C LEU A 43 -9.61 -9.11 -2.71
N PHE A 44 -8.62 -8.22 -2.69
CA PHE A 44 -7.23 -8.60 -2.89
C PHE A 44 -6.80 -9.65 -1.87
N ILE A 45 -7.07 -9.36 -0.60
CA ILE A 45 -6.63 -10.26 0.47
C ILE A 45 -7.33 -11.59 0.40
N GLN A 46 -8.65 -11.59 0.23
CA GLN A 46 -9.42 -12.84 0.18
C GLN A 46 -9.02 -13.68 -1.02
N HIS A 47 -8.81 -13.04 -2.17
CA HIS A 47 -8.38 -13.75 -3.35
C HIS A 47 -7.06 -14.47 -3.10
N HIS A 48 -6.11 -13.79 -2.48
CA HIS A 48 -4.79 -14.37 -2.25
C HIS A 48 -4.79 -15.42 -1.14
N LEU A 49 -5.68 -15.27 -0.15
CA LEU A 49 -5.80 -16.30 0.87
C LEU A 49 -6.31 -17.62 0.27
N GLU A 50 -7.08 -17.52 -0.81
CA GLU A 50 -7.59 -18.71 -1.48
C GLU A 50 -6.61 -19.28 -2.50
N GLU A 51 -5.90 -18.40 -3.20
CA GLU A 51 -5.05 -18.81 -4.33
C GLU A 51 -3.64 -19.23 -3.92
N ILE A 52 -3.13 -18.64 -2.87
CA ILE A 52 -1.77 -18.93 -2.43
C ILE A 52 -1.80 -20.05 -1.40
N GLU A 53 -0.84 -20.96 -1.50
CA GLU A 53 -0.80 -22.11 -0.60
C GLU A 53 -0.68 -21.69 0.86
N SER A 54 -1.31 -22.46 1.74
CA SER A 54 -1.32 -22.16 3.16
C SER A 54 0.09 -22.16 3.75
N THR A 55 1.04 -22.87 3.13
CA THR A 55 2.43 -22.89 3.60
C THR A 55 3.06 -21.52 3.58
N TYR A 56 2.70 -20.69 2.60
CA TYR A 56 3.20 -19.31 2.51
C TYR A 56 2.74 -18.52 3.74
N TRP A 57 1.44 -18.62 4.05
CA TRP A 57 0.88 -17.90 5.19
C TRP A 57 1.43 -18.41 6.51
N GLN A 58 1.56 -19.74 6.63
CA GLN A 58 2.10 -20.35 7.83
C GLN A 58 3.54 -19.88 8.08
N LYS A 59 4.32 -19.77 7.01
CA LYS A 59 5.70 -19.32 7.09
C LYS A 59 5.81 -17.91 7.63
N HIS A 60 4.93 -17.03 7.17
CA HIS A 60 5.03 -15.61 7.50
C HIS A 60 4.25 -15.19 8.74
N PHE A 61 3.18 -15.88 9.05
CA PHE A 61 2.28 -15.48 10.13
C PHE A 61 2.15 -16.50 11.25
N GLY A 62 2.70 -17.69 11.07
CA GLY A 62 2.53 -18.74 12.05
C GLY A 62 1.13 -19.35 12.03
N THR A 63 0.33 -19.02 11.04
CA THR A 63 -1.02 -19.54 10.87
C THR A 63 -1.31 -19.67 9.38
N PRO A 64 -2.06 -20.71 8.98
CA PRO A 64 -2.40 -20.87 7.56
C PRO A 64 -3.48 -19.90 7.09
N LEU A 65 -4.13 -19.20 8.01
CA LEU A 65 -5.24 -18.32 7.66
C LEU A 65 -5.17 -17.04 8.50
N PRO A 66 -4.29 -16.10 8.11
CA PRO A 66 -4.20 -14.83 8.83
C PRO A 66 -5.45 -13.98 8.62
N THR A 67 -5.62 -13.00 9.49
CA THR A 67 -6.75 -12.09 9.37
C THR A 67 -6.50 -11.07 8.25
N LEU A 68 -7.58 -10.40 7.83
CA LEU A 68 -7.47 -9.37 6.80
C LEU A 68 -6.49 -8.27 7.21
N LEU A 69 -6.57 -7.83 8.45
CA LEU A 69 -5.68 -6.77 8.92
C LEU A 69 -4.23 -7.22 8.97
N GLN A 70 -4.00 -8.47 9.36
CA GLN A 70 -2.64 -9.00 9.37
C GLN A 70 -2.02 -8.98 7.98
N VAL A 71 -2.79 -9.40 6.98
CA VAL A 71 -2.29 -9.41 5.61
C VAL A 71 -2.08 -7.98 5.11
N LEU A 72 -3.02 -7.09 5.45
CA LEU A 72 -2.88 -5.68 5.05
C LEU A 72 -1.58 -5.08 5.55
N GLU A 73 -1.25 -5.32 6.80
CA GLU A 73 -0.03 -4.76 7.38
C GLU A 73 1.23 -5.42 6.84
N PHE A 74 1.08 -6.58 6.25
CA PHE A 74 2.19 -7.33 5.65
C PHE A 74 2.54 -6.84 4.24
N LEU A 75 1.64 -6.14 3.59
CA LEU A 75 1.86 -5.66 2.23
C LEU A 75 3.06 -4.73 2.17
N ILE A 76 3.79 -4.83 1.07
CA ILE A 76 4.95 -3.96 0.84
C ILE A 76 4.64 -3.00 -0.29
N LEU A 77 5.32 -1.87 -0.27
CA LEU A 77 5.26 -0.93 -1.38
C LEU A 77 6.05 -1.52 -2.53
N ASP A 78 5.35 -1.81 -3.63
CA ASP A 78 6.00 -2.40 -4.79
C ASP A 78 6.87 -1.33 -5.47
N HIS A 79 6.22 -0.24 -5.85
CA HIS A 79 6.94 0.93 -6.33
C HIS A 79 5.95 2.07 -6.43
N GLY A 80 6.48 3.29 -6.39
CA GLY A 80 5.68 4.46 -6.64
C GLY A 80 5.65 4.69 -8.14
N TRP A 81 4.58 5.27 -8.61
CA TRP A 81 4.47 5.63 -10.01
C TRP A 81 5.33 6.85 -10.26
N GLU A 82 6.49 6.66 -10.87
CA GLU A 82 7.44 7.73 -11.05
C GLU A 82 7.19 8.55 -12.29
N GLY A 83 6.84 7.89 -13.38
CA GLY A 83 6.69 8.59 -14.64
C GLY A 83 7.92 9.41 -14.92
N SER A 84 7.72 10.56 -15.50
CA SER A 84 8.81 11.48 -15.76
C SER A 84 8.92 12.57 -14.70
N ASP A 85 8.06 12.52 -13.68
CA ASP A 85 7.97 13.56 -12.68
C ASP A 85 7.72 12.94 -11.32
N PHE A 86 8.79 12.83 -10.54
CA PHE A 86 8.71 12.20 -9.24
C PHE A 86 7.87 12.99 -8.24
N GLU A 87 7.61 14.25 -8.51
CA GLU A 87 6.77 15.06 -7.64
C GLU A 87 5.32 14.62 -7.70
N SER A 88 5.00 13.84 -8.72
CA SER A 88 3.62 13.46 -8.97
C SER A 88 3.25 12.11 -8.38
N TYR A 89 3.99 11.54 -7.49
CA TYR A 89 3.66 10.20 -6.97
C TYR A 89 2.17 10.07 -6.69
N GLU A 90 1.38 10.13 -7.76
CA GLU A 90 -0.07 10.13 -7.69
C GLU A 90 -0.63 8.76 -7.36
N MET A 91 0.15 7.72 -7.63
CA MET A 91 -0.28 6.35 -7.37
C MET A 91 0.84 5.56 -6.73
N LEU A 92 0.48 4.75 -5.73
CA LEU A 92 1.40 3.82 -5.12
C LEU A 92 0.80 2.43 -5.20
N ASP A 93 1.63 1.45 -5.53
CA ASP A 93 1.21 0.06 -5.65
C ASP A 93 1.73 -0.75 -4.47
N PHE A 94 0.85 -1.54 -3.89
CA PHE A 94 1.19 -2.42 -2.77
C PHE A 94 0.94 -3.86 -3.18
N THR A 95 1.79 -4.76 -2.75
CA THR A 95 1.66 -6.17 -3.09
C THR A 95 2.23 -7.05 -1.98
N LEU A 96 2.14 -8.36 -2.18
CA LEU A 96 2.72 -9.30 -1.23
C LEU A 96 4.19 -9.50 -1.53
N PRO A 97 5.03 -9.70 -0.48
CA PRO A 97 6.46 -9.94 -0.68
C PRO A 97 6.75 -11.21 -1.46
N GLU A 98 7.99 -11.30 -1.93
CA GLU A 98 8.55 -12.47 -2.62
C GLU A 98 7.98 -12.67 -4.02
N GLU A 99 7.38 -11.62 -4.58
CA GLU A 99 6.82 -11.68 -5.94
C GLU A 99 5.89 -12.87 -6.13
N ILE A 100 5.11 -13.16 -5.08
CA ILE A 100 4.23 -14.31 -5.08
C ILE A 100 3.02 -14.11 -5.98
N THR A 101 2.74 -12.87 -6.39
CA THR A 101 1.57 -12.53 -7.20
C THR A 101 1.89 -11.36 -8.11
N ASN A 102 1.13 -11.25 -9.21
CA ASN A 102 1.21 -10.10 -10.10
C ASN A 102 0.17 -9.03 -9.78
N TYR A 103 -0.72 -9.32 -8.83
CA TYR A 103 -1.74 -8.35 -8.45
C TYR A 103 -1.18 -7.32 -7.50
N VAL A 104 -1.71 -6.12 -7.60
CA VAL A 104 -1.33 -5.03 -6.70
C VAL A 104 -2.60 -4.31 -6.24
N ILE A 105 -2.48 -3.59 -5.13
CA ILE A 105 -3.49 -2.63 -4.73
C ILE A 105 -2.92 -1.27 -5.08
N CYS A 106 -3.64 -0.54 -5.92
CA CYS A 106 -3.22 0.79 -6.36
C CYS A 106 -3.96 1.84 -5.57
N VAL A 107 -3.23 2.71 -4.90
CA VAL A 107 -3.80 3.81 -4.12
C VAL A 107 -3.49 5.10 -4.86
N SER A 108 -4.53 5.85 -5.22
CA SER A 108 -4.39 7.08 -5.99
C SER A 108 -4.61 8.30 -5.10
N PHE A 109 -3.86 9.35 -5.39
CA PHE A 109 -3.88 10.59 -4.61
C PHE A 109 -4.24 11.77 -5.50
N ASP A 110 -4.82 12.81 -4.91
CA ASP A 110 -5.06 14.06 -5.63
C ASP A 110 -3.93 15.04 -5.36
N GLU A 111 -4.09 16.26 -5.83
CA GLU A 111 -3.07 17.31 -5.70
C GLU A 111 -2.79 17.67 -4.24
N ARG A 112 -3.73 17.38 -3.35
CA ARG A 112 -3.61 17.71 -1.94
C ARG A 112 -3.14 16.52 -1.12
N GLU A 113 -2.67 15.48 -1.80
CA GLU A 113 -2.19 14.26 -1.16
C GLU A 113 -3.30 13.52 -0.42
N GLN A 114 -4.53 13.68 -0.86
CA GLN A 114 -5.64 12.92 -0.29
C GLN A 114 -5.90 11.70 -1.15
N VAL A 115 -6.17 10.59 -0.49
CA VAL A 115 -6.50 9.36 -1.21
C VAL A 115 -7.87 9.51 -1.85
N ILE A 116 -7.92 9.32 -3.16
CA ILE A 116 -9.16 9.47 -3.91
C ILE A 116 -9.67 8.16 -4.46
N ASP A 117 -8.85 7.13 -4.49
CA ASP A 117 -9.27 5.83 -4.99
C ASP A 117 -8.33 4.74 -4.52
N ILE A 118 -8.88 3.56 -4.29
CA ILE A 118 -8.11 2.36 -3.96
C ILE A 118 -8.69 1.26 -4.84
N SER A 119 -7.84 0.64 -5.66
CA SER A 119 -8.32 -0.38 -6.58
C SER A 119 -7.34 -1.55 -6.64
N MET A 120 -7.87 -2.73 -7.02
CA MET A 120 -7.06 -3.91 -7.23
C MET A 120 -6.75 -4.00 -8.72
N GLU A 121 -5.47 -4.11 -9.04
CA GLU A 121 -5.01 -4.16 -10.43
C GLU A 121 -4.10 -5.36 -10.64
N SER A 122 -3.91 -5.72 -11.91
CA SER A 122 -3.04 -6.84 -12.25
C SER A 122 -2.17 -6.53 -13.47
#